data_a3905b996a3111798f77fda73d1aaa50
#
_entry.id   a3905b996a3111798f77fda73d1aaa50
#
_cell.length_a   1.000
_cell.length_b   1.000
_cell.length_c   1.000
_cell.angle_alpha   90.00
_cell.angle_beta   90.00
_cell.angle_gamma   90.00
#
_symmetry.space_group_name_H-M   'P 1'
#
loop_
_entity.id
_entity.type
_entity.pdbx_description
1 polymer ?
#
loop_
_entity_poly.entity_id
_entity_poly.type
_entity_poly.pdbx_seq_one_letter_code
_entity_poly.pdbx_strand_id
1 'polypeptide(L)'
;MLDGLISVGFGIASRVAPRSTFGTIVDLGDARDESLILATLASLSTFYVLIGLVCVLAAFVPSPHKSRLAMLMAINHGWTELKGYQEIGREWLVGNPWPDIVIHSVLICAYVSLVLATWMRKPAVPEQG
;
A
#
# COMPACT_ATOMS: atom_id res chain seq x y z
N MET A 1 2.04 0.70 11.20
CA MET A 1 0.89 -0.05 11.72
C MET A 1 -0.43 0.35 11.06
N LEU A 2 -0.76 1.64 10.98
CA LEU A 2 -2.01 2.09 10.34
C LEU A 2 -2.14 1.64 8.88
N ASP A 3 -1.11 1.84 8.07
CA ASP A 3 -1.02 1.36 6.68
C ASP A 3 -1.31 -0.16 6.57
N GLY A 4 -0.68 -0.95 7.46
CA GLY A 4 -0.92 -2.38 7.49
C GLY A 4 -2.39 -2.75 7.77
N LEU A 5 -3.03 -2.03 8.69
CA LEU A 5 -4.45 -2.25 8.99
C LEU A 5 -5.35 -1.85 7.82
N ILE A 6 -5.05 -0.75 7.14
CA ILE A 6 -5.76 -0.31 5.94
C ILE A 6 -5.61 -1.36 4.83
N SER A 7 -4.39 -1.83 4.58
CA SER A 7 -4.11 -2.85 3.55
C SER A 7 -4.82 -4.18 3.84
N VAL A 8 -4.80 -4.64 5.10
CA VAL A 8 -5.55 -5.85 5.50
C VAL A 8 -7.05 -5.64 5.31
N GLY A 9 -7.59 -4.51 5.76
CA GLY A 9 -9.02 -4.19 5.63
C GLY A 9 -9.45 -4.14 4.16
N PHE A 10 -8.67 -3.46 3.31
CA PHE A 10 -8.92 -3.40 1.87
C PHE A 10 -8.84 -4.79 1.22
N GLY A 11 -7.82 -5.59 1.56
CA GLY A 11 -7.68 -6.94 1.05
C GLY A 11 -8.85 -7.85 1.43
N ILE A 12 -9.34 -7.76 2.67
CA ILE A 12 -10.53 -8.50 3.12
C ILE A 12 -11.77 -8.02 2.37
N ALA A 13 -12.02 -6.70 2.30
CA ALA A 13 -13.14 -6.12 1.59
C ALA A 13 -13.14 -6.53 0.11
N SER A 14 -11.99 -6.49 -0.54
CA SER A 14 -11.80 -6.91 -1.92
C SER A 14 -12.09 -8.40 -2.14
N ARG A 15 -11.91 -9.23 -1.13
CA ARG A 15 -12.20 -10.67 -1.19
C ARG A 15 -13.67 -10.97 -0.95
N VAL A 16 -14.29 -10.28 0.00
CA VAL A 16 -15.67 -10.54 0.44
C VAL A 16 -16.69 -9.85 -0.48
N ALA A 17 -16.38 -8.64 -0.93
CA ALA A 17 -17.27 -7.81 -1.72
C ALA A 17 -16.52 -7.13 -2.89
N PRO A 18 -15.93 -7.90 -3.82
CA PRO A 18 -15.05 -7.37 -4.86
C PRO A 18 -15.77 -6.34 -5.75
N ARG A 19 -17.02 -6.58 -6.10
CA ARG A 19 -17.79 -5.65 -6.96
C ARG A 19 -17.99 -4.28 -6.33
N SER A 20 -18.35 -4.23 -5.05
CA SER A 20 -18.53 -2.94 -4.35
C SER A 20 -17.21 -2.26 -4.04
N THR A 21 -16.11 -3.00 -3.92
CA THR A 21 -14.79 -2.46 -3.65
C THR A 21 -14.15 -1.88 -4.92
N PHE A 22 -14.23 -2.59 -6.04
CA PHE A 22 -13.55 -2.19 -7.27
C PHE A 22 -14.44 -1.49 -8.28
N GLY A 23 -15.75 -1.77 -8.32
CA GLY A 23 -16.67 -1.21 -9.32
C GLY A 23 -16.88 0.31 -9.20
N THR A 24 -16.41 0.93 -8.13
CA THR A 24 -16.38 2.40 -8.00
C THR A 24 -15.11 3.04 -8.58
N ILE A 25 -14.12 2.23 -8.93
CA ILE A 25 -12.80 2.67 -9.39
C ILE A 25 -12.55 2.22 -10.82
N VAL A 26 -12.96 1.00 -11.15
CA VAL A 26 -12.67 0.33 -12.43
C VAL A 26 -13.95 0.03 -13.17
N ASP A 27 -13.98 0.29 -14.49
CA ASP A 27 -15.04 -0.21 -15.35
C ASP A 27 -14.94 -1.73 -15.44
N LEU A 28 -16.00 -2.41 -15.00
CA LEU A 28 -16.03 -3.87 -14.95
C LEU A 28 -16.43 -4.51 -16.30
N GLY A 29 -16.80 -3.69 -17.31
CA GLY A 29 -17.18 -4.16 -18.63
C GLY A 29 -18.49 -4.96 -18.65
N ASP A 30 -18.63 -5.87 -19.62
CA ASP A 30 -19.77 -6.78 -19.70
C ASP A 30 -19.71 -7.89 -18.63
N ALA A 31 -20.80 -8.66 -18.50
CA ALA A 31 -20.91 -9.67 -17.45
C ALA A 31 -19.83 -10.77 -17.50
N ARG A 32 -19.29 -11.06 -18.67
CA ARG A 32 -18.25 -12.09 -18.85
C ARG A 32 -16.90 -11.53 -18.43
N ASP A 33 -16.57 -10.33 -18.90
CA ASP A 33 -15.30 -9.68 -18.57
C ASP A 33 -15.29 -9.26 -17.11
N GLU A 34 -16.43 -8.81 -16.56
CA GLU A 34 -16.61 -8.52 -15.15
C GLU A 34 -16.21 -9.71 -14.28
N SER A 35 -16.69 -10.91 -14.57
CA SER A 35 -16.40 -12.13 -13.79
C SER A 35 -14.90 -12.42 -13.75
N LEU A 36 -14.21 -12.28 -14.90
CA LEU A 36 -12.77 -12.49 -14.99
C LEU A 36 -11.98 -11.41 -14.21
N ILE A 37 -12.37 -10.15 -14.38
CA ILE A 37 -11.76 -9.01 -13.69
C ILE A 37 -11.91 -9.19 -12.18
N LEU A 38 -13.12 -9.46 -11.70
CA LEU A 38 -13.38 -9.65 -10.26
C LEU A 38 -12.62 -10.84 -9.67
N ALA A 39 -12.52 -11.96 -10.41
CA ALA A 39 -11.73 -13.11 -9.98
C ALA A 39 -10.24 -12.78 -9.84
N THR A 40 -9.70 -12.03 -10.80
CA THR A 40 -8.31 -11.57 -10.79
C THR A 40 -8.06 -10.61 -9.62
N LEU A 41 -8.91 -9.61 -9.44
CA LEU A 41 -8.80 -8.63 -8.35
C LEU A 41 -8.96 -9.30 -6.97
N ALA A 42 -9.88 -10.25 -6.84
CA ALA A 42 -10.03 -11.04 -5.62
C ALA A 42 -8.79 -11.90 -5.32
N SER A 43 -8.10 -12.38 -6.34
CA SER A 43 -6.82 -13.09 -6.16
C SER A 43 -5.71 -12.14 -5.72
N LEU A 44 -5.61 -10.97 -6.33
CA LEU A 44 -4.67 -9.92 -5.93
C LEU A 44 -4.91 -9.41 -4.51
N SER A 45 -6.15 -9.47 -4.00
CA SER A 45 -6.49 -9.06 -2.63
C SER A 45 -5.69 -9.82 -1.57
N THR A 46 -5.25 -11.05 -1.86
CA THR A 46 -4.39 -11.83 -0.97
C THR A 46 -3.05 -11.14 -0.73
N PHE A 47 -2.50 -10.48 -1.74
CA PHE A 47 -1.25 -9.72 -1.59
C PHE A 47 -1.43 -8.49 -0.68
N TYR A 48 -2.57 -7.81 -0.74
CA TYR A 48 -2.88 -6.70 0.17
C TYR A 48 -2.94 -7.18 1.62
N VAL A 49 -3.55 -8.33 1.88
CA VAL A 49 -3.56 -8.93 3.22
C VAL A 49 -2.14 -9.27 3.68
N LEU A 50 -1.34 -9.93 2.84
CA LEU A 50 0.04 -10.30 3.17
C LEU A 50 0.92 -9.09 3.44
N ILE A 51 0.89 -8.09 2.55
CA ILE A 51 1.64 -6.83 2.73
C ILE A 51 1.20 -6.14 4.01
N GLY A 52 -0.11 -6.06 4.24
CA GLY A 52 -0.66 -5.45 5.44
C GLY A 52 -0.21 -6.16 6.72
N LEU A 53 -0.21 -7.48 6.74
CA LEU A 53 0.31 -8.26 7.87
C LEU A 53 1.79 -8.04 8.10
N VAL A 54 2.60 -7.99 7.04
CA VAL A 54 4.04 -7.65 7.14
C VAL A 54 4.21 -6.26 7.76
N CYS A 55 3.43 -5.26 7.35
CA CYS A 55 3.47 -3.92 7.92
C CYS A 55 3.06 -3.88 9.40
N VAL A 56 2.06 -4.67 9.79
CA VAL A 56 1.66 -4.78 11.20
C VAL A 56 2.77 -5.45 12.00
N LEU A 57 3.31 -6.56 11.54
CA LEU A 57 4.39 -7.29 12.22
C LEU A 57 5.66 -6.45 12.30
N ALA A 58 5.98 -5.66 11.28
CA ALA A 58 7.12 -4.75 11.27
C ALA A 58 7.09 -3.72 12.41
N ALA A 59 5.90 -3.40 12.94
CA ALA A 59 5.79 -2.51 14.10
C ALA A 59 6.44 -3.10 15.36
N PHE A 60 6.54 -4.43 15.45
CA PHE A 60 7.10 -5.16 16.59
C PHE A 60 8.56 -5.59 16.38
N VAL A 61 9.11 -5.40 15.18
CA VAL A 61 10.51 -5.74 14.89
C VAL A 61 11.44 -4.69 15.50
N PRO A 62 12.59 -5.09 16.12
CA PRO A 62 13.58 -4.14 16.63
C PRO A 62 14.15 -3.23 15.52
N SER A 63 14.47 -2.00 15.90
CA SER A 63 15.35 -1.13 15.13
C SER A 63 16.68 -1.83 14.91
N PRO A 64 17.45 -1.97 13.94
CA PRO A 64 17.53 -1.17 12.71
C PRO A 64 16.69 -1.70 11.53
N HIS A 65 16.04 -2.83 11.67
CA HIS A 65 15.28 -3.44 10.55
C HIS A 65 14.06 -2.60 10.14
N LYS A 66 13.52 -1.78 11.05
CA LYS A 66 12.39 -0.88 10.76
C LYS A 66 12.68 0.09 9.62
N SER A 67 13.90 0.65 9.55
CA SER A 67 14.23 1.59 8.47
C SER A 67 14.30 0.92 7.10
N ARG A 68 14.78 -0.32 7.04
CA ARG A 68 14.82 -1.10 5.80
C ARG A 68 13.40 -1.44 5.31
N LEU A 69 12.53 -1.85 6.24
CA LEU A 69 11.13 -2.11 5.93
C LEU A 69 10.40 -0.83 5.53
N ALA A 70 10.65 0.30 6.22
CA ALA A 70 10.09 1.59 5.84
C ALA A 70 10.52 2.02 4.42
N MET A 71 11.78 1.79 4.06
CA MET A 71 12.26 2.06 2.70
C MET A 71 11.54 1.20 1.65
N LEU A 72 11.38 -0.09 1.91
CA LEU A 72 10.63 -0.99 1.01
C LEU A 72 9.18 -0.54 0.85
N MET A 73 8.53 -0.10 1.94
CA MET A 73 7.17 0.42 1.88
C MET A 73 7.09 1.75 1.13
N ALA A 74 8.06 2.66 1.31
CA ALA A 74 8.12 3.89 0.53
C ALA A 74 8.25 3.61 -0.97
N ILE A 75 9.08 2.63 -1.35
CA ILE A 75 9.24 2.21 -2.76
C ILE A 75 7.93 1.60 -3.29
N ASN A 76 7.27 0.75 -2.50
CA ASN A 76 6.00 0.13 -2.88
C ASN A 76 4.92 1.18 -3.14
N HIS A 77 4.74 2.13 -2.22
CA HIS A 77 3.77 3.23 -2.40
C HIS A 77 4.14 4.13 -3.57
N GLY A 78 5.43 4.46 -3.75
CA GLY A 78 5.91 5.25 -4.88
C GLY A 78 5.64 4.56 -6.22
N TRP A 79 5.81 3.25 -6.29
CA TRP A 79 5.47 2.48 -7.48
C TRP A 79 3.98 2.48 -7.77
N THR A 80 3.15 2.29 -6.74
CA THR A 80 1.69 2.33 -6.85
C THR A 80 1.21 3.70 -7.30
N GLU A 81 1.76 4.77 -6.72
CA GLU A 81 1.41 6.14 -7.08
C GLU A 81 1.81 6.47 -8.52
N LEU A 82 3.01 6.07 -8.95
CA LEU A 82 3.44 6.24 -10.35
C LEU A 82 2.49 5.55 -11.32
N LYS A 83 2.03 4.35 -10.98
CA LYS A 83 1.02 3.64 -11.76
C LYS A 83 -0.31 4.39 -11.76
N GLY A 84 -0.78 4.87 -10.61
CA GLY A 84 -1.98 5.68 -10.49
C GLY A 84 -1.95 6.89 -11.42
N TYR A 85 -0.84 7.63 -11.46
CA TYR A 85 -0.68 8.77 -12.37
C TYR A 85 -0.70 8.37 -13.84
N GLN A 86 -0.10 7.24 -14.22
CA GLN A 86 -0.09 6.76 -15.60
C GLN A 86 -1.47 6.35 -16.11
N GLU A 87 -2.38 6.01 -15.17
CA GLU A 87 -3.72 5.54 -15.49
C GLU A 87 -4.78 6.66 -15.46
N ILE A 88 -4.43 7.88 -15.01
CA ILE A 88 -5.34 9.02 -15.04
C ILE A 88 -5.79 9.31 -16.48
N GLY A 89 -7.10 9.38 -16.69
CA GLY A 89 -7.70 9.63 -18.00
C GLY A 89 -7.83 8.39 -18.89
N ARG A 90 -7.52 7.20 -18.36
CA ARG A 90 -7.85 5.95 -19.06
C ARG A 90 -9.35 5.67 -19.00
N GLU A 91 -9.91 5.15 -20.09
CA GLU A 91 -11.36 4.88 -20.22
C GLU A 91 -11.88 3.89 -19.17
N TRP A 92 -11.05 2.95 -18.75
CA TRP A 92 -11.42 1.94 -17.76
C TRP A 92 -11.44 2.47 -16.31
N LEU A 93 -10.88 3.68 -16.05
CA LEU A 93 -10.89 4.30 -14.73
C LEU A 93 -12.16 5.15 -14.56
N VAL A 94 -13.13 4.64 -13.84
CA VAL A 94 -14.44 5.30 -13.63
C VAL A 94 -14.41 6.23 -12.42
N GLY A 95 -13.65 5.88 -11.40
CA GLY A 95 -13.59 6.60 -10.13
C GLY A 95 -12.66 7.81 -10.13
N ASN A 96 -12.72 8.55 -9.05
CA ASN A 96 -11.78 9.63 -8.79
C ASN A 96 -10.47 9.07 -8.19
N PRO A 97 -9.32 9.15 -8.89
CA PRO A 97 -8.06 8.58 -8.39
C PRO A 97 -7.37 9.43 -7.31
N TRP A 98 -7.77 10.69 -7.14
CA TRP A 98 -7.07 11.63 -6.26
C TRP A 98 -7.03 11.22 -4.79
N PRO A 99 -8.09 10.64 -4.18
CA PRO A 99 -8.00 10.16 -2.79
C PRO A 99 -6.92 9.12 -2.60
N ASP A 100 -6.77 8.19 -3.54
CA ASP A 100 -5.74 7.15 -3.49
C ASP A 100 -4.34 7.74 -3.62
N ILE A 101 -4.12 8.63 -4.59
CA ILE A 101 -2.87 9.35 -4.79
C ILE A 101 -2.46 10.12 -3.53
N VAL A 102 -3.40 10.84 -2.90
CA VAL A 102 -3.13 11.61 -1.68
C VAL A 102 -2.73 10.68 -0.53
N ILE A 103 -3.43 9.54 -0.35
CA ILE A 103 -3.11 8.57 0.69
C ILE A 103 -1.70 8.01 0.48
N HIS A 104 -1.36 7.59 -0.74
CA HIS A 104 -0.03 7.07 -1.04
C HIS A 104 1.07 8.12 -0.85
N SER A 105 0.85 9.37 -1.28
CA SER A 105 1.80 10.47 -1.06
C SER A 105 2.07 10.70 0.43
N VAL A 106 1.03 10.70 1.26
CA VAL A 106 1.17 10.86 2.72
C VAL A 106 1.96 9.69 3.32
N LEU A 107 1.69 8.45 2.90
CA LEU A 107 2.40 7.27 3.37
C LEU A 107 3.87 7.29 2.94
N ILE A 108 4.19 7.69 1.70
CA ILE A 108 5.57 7.87 1.24
C ILE A 108 6.30 8.88 2.14
N CYS A 109 5.71 10.05 2.37
CA CYS A 109 6.30 11.07 3.24
C CYS A 109 6.55 10.54 4.66
N ALA A 110 5.61 9.79 5.22
CA ALA A 110 5.74 9.20 6.55
C ALA A 110 6.87 8.17 6.61
N TYR A 111 6.97 7.28 5.62
CA TYR A 111 8.03 6.26 5.56
C TYR A 111 9.41 6.87 5.32
N VAL A 112 9.54 7.84 4.40
CA VAL A 112 10.78 8.56 4.15
C VAL A 112 11.24 9.30 5.43
N SER A 113 10.31 9.97 6.12
CA SER A 113 10.62 10.64 7.39
C SER A 113 11.14 9.66 8.44
N LEU A 114 10.56 8.47 8.53
CA LEU A 114 11.03 7.42 9.44
C LEU A 114 12.44 6.94 9.09
N VAL A 115 12.74 6.75 7.80
CA VAL A 115 14.09 6.38 7.34
C VAL A 115 15.09 7.47 7.70
N LEU A 116 14.80 8.73 7.40
CA LEU A 116 15.67 9.87 7.71
C LEU A 116 15.90 10.01 9.22
N ALA A 117 14.84 9.89 10.02
CA ALA A 117 14.95 9.98 11.49
C ALA A 117 15.83 8.86 12.08
N THR A 118 15.81 7.66 11.48
CA THR A 118 16.67 6.56 11.92
C THR A 118 18.14 6.74 11.50
N TRP A 119 18.38 7.33 10.34
CA TRP A 119 19.73 7.60 9.84
C TRP A 119 20.40 8.76 10.59
N MET A 120 19.65 9.78 10.99
CA MET A 120 20.17 10.92 11.74
C MET A 120 20.47 10.60 13.20
N ARG A 121 19.97 9.50 13.75
CA ARG A 121 20.36 9.03 15.08
C ARG A 121 21.77 8.46 15.02
N LYS A 122 22.77 9.28 15.37
CA LYS A 122 24.14 8.80 15.54
C LYS A 122 24.14 7.64 16.53
N PRO A 123 24.85 6.53 16.26
CA PRO A 123 25.05 5.50 17.29
C PRO A 123 25.69 6.18 18.51
N ALA A 124 25.15 5.91 19.69
CA ALA A 124 25.79 6.32 20.93
C ALA A 124 27.21 5.75 20.91
N VAL A 125 28.22 6.63 20.97
CA VAL A 125 29.61 6.19 21.10
C VAL A 125 29.68 5.42 22.42
N PRO A 126 30.13 4.14 22.42
CA PRO A 126 30.33 3.44 23.68
C PRO A 126 31.32 4.26 24.51
N GLU A 127 30.93 4.67 25.71
CA GLU A 127 31.88 5.23 26.68
C GLU A 127 32.90 4.15 26.91
N GLN A 128 34.12 4.40 26.42
CA GLN A 128 35.28 3.56 26.75
C GLN A 128 35.60 3.82 28.22
N GLY A 129 35.09 2.97 29.10
CA GLY A 129 35.51 2.87 30.49
C GLY A 129 36.78 2.05 30.65
#